data_0630300c51c40078eb74b2f2b244f993
#
_entry.id   0630300c51c40078eb74b2f2b244f993
#
_cell.length_a   1.000
_cell.length_b   1.000
_cell.length_c   1.000
_cell.angle_alpha   90.00
_cell.angle_beta   90.00
_cell.angle_gamma   90.00
#
_symmetry.space_group_name_H-M   'P 1'
#
loop_
_entity.id
_entity.type
_entity.pdbx_description
1 polymer ?
#
loop_
_entity_poly.entity_id
_entity_poly.type
_entity_poly.pdbx_seq_one_letter_code
_entity_poly.pdbx_strand_id
1 'polypeptide(L)'
;MNITRFFALMDIVVRGHILVPLWWSREHRRAKRCKVLTVAIPRYLKRYLPAVNSVKETEVIKDDKNEKIFTLWLQGEDNAPPLVKACFKSIRKNCKQELVVLDEKTIWDYISLPPEIVAKRKAGKIKHAHFADICRVELLYEHGGFWLDSTGFATSAIPDWIVNEDFFVYLAGQNVGSPYSYMQNCFIRARKGAFLLAAWRAMILDFWIHENHSFDYFMHQLLFKTLVENDERAKKYFAKMPHVDQDPTHALWWAYGAKPFDKKVFDDVTSGAFFQKTTYNSPWAKNIVPGTFADEMINKM
;
A
#
# COMPACT_ATOMS: atom_id res chain seq x y z
N MET A 1 13.75 25.03 11.74
CA MET A 1 12.33 24.58 11.60
C MET A 1 11.47 25.83 11.61
N ASN A 2 10.62 26.05 10.58
CA ASN A 2 9.73 27.23 10.51
C ASN A 2 8.72 27.16 11.68
N ILE A 3 8.45 28.29 12.33
CA ILE A 3 7.55 28.42 13.49
C ILE A 3 6.14 27.82 13.20
N THR A 4 5.61 28.09 12.00
CA THR A 4 4.32 27.53 11.56
C THR A 4 4.32 26.02 11.50
N ARG A 5 5.44 25.41 11.07
CA ARG A 5 5.63 23.96 11.03
C ARG A 5 5.70 23.36 12.44
N PHE A 6 6.38 24.05 13.36
CA PHE A 6 6.45 23.63 14.75
C PHE A 6 5.05 23.57 15.39
N PHE A 7 4.24 24.62 15.26
CA PHE A 7 2.90 24.65 15.81
C PHE A 7 1.97 23.60 15.17
N ALA A 8 2.08 23.35 13.88
CA ALA A 8 1.29 22.32 13.22
C ALA A 8 1.66 20.91 13.70
N LEU A 9 2.96 20.62 13.92
CA LEU A 9 3.41 19.34 14.48
C LEU A 9 2.99 19.20 15.94
N MET A 10 3.06 20.27 16.73
CA MET A 10 2.55 20.28 18.10
C MET A 10 1.04 20.03 18.15
N ASP A 11 0.26 20.60 17.23
CA ASP A 11 -1.19 20.31 17.14
C ASP A 11 -1.46 18.83 16.87
N ILE A 12 -0.72 18.18 15.97
CA ILE A 12 -0.83 16.73 15.72
C ILE A 12 -0.51 15.92 16.98
N VAL A 13 0.59 16.24 17.67
CA VAL A 13 1.01 15.55 18.90
C VAL A 13 -0.03 15.73 20.01
N VAL A 14 -0.44 16.96 20.26
CA VAL A 14 -1.40 17.28 21.33
C VAL A 14 -2.73 16.58 21.08
N ARG A 15 -3.31 16.72 19.90
CA ARG A 15 -4.59 16.10 19.54
C ARG A 15 -4.51 14.58 19.49
N GLY A 16 -3.41 14.04 18.96
CA GLY A 16 -3.24 12.60 18.75
C GLY A 16 -2.86 11.83 20.00
N HIS A 17 -2.21 12.47 20.99
CA HIS A 17 -1.63 11.78 22.14
C HIS A 17 -2.05 12.33 23.51
N ILE A 18 -2.24 13.63 23.66
CA ILE A 18 -2.47 14.28 24.97
C ILE A 18 -3.96 14.38 25.30
N LEU A 19 -4.81 14.74 24.33
CA LEU A 19 -6.23 14.96 24.54
C LEU A 19 -7.09 13.68 24.62
N VAL A 20 -6.45 12.51 24.80
CA VAL A 20 -7.16 11.24 24.95
C VAL A 20 -7.20 10.86 26.43
N PRO A 21 -8.38 10.82 27.07
CA PRO A 21 -8.49 10.50 28.48
C PRO A 21 -7.90 9.14 28.84
N LEU A 22 -7.07 9.08 29.87
CA LEU A 22 -6.38 7.86 30.30
C LEU A 22 -7.34 6.79 30.87
N TRP A 23 -8.48 7.21 31.43
CA TRP A 23 -9.51 6.31 31.98
C TRP A 23 -10.42 5.65 30.94
N TRP A 24 -10.28 6.01 29.67
CA TRP A 24 -11.02 5.34 28.61
C TRP A 24 -10.46 3.94 28.35
N SER A 25 -11.32 3.02 27.92
CA SER A 25 -10.88 1.72 27.46
C SER A 25 -9.86 1.87 26.31
N ARG A 26 -8.99 0.86 26.13
CA ARG A 26 -7.98 0.86 25.06
C ARG A 26 -8.62 1.09 23.67
N GLU A 27 -9.80 0.51 23.47
CA GLU A 27 -10.55 0.62 22.21
C GLU A 27 -11.08 2.03 21.98
N HIS A 28 -11.71 2.64 22.97
CA HIS A 28 -12.20 4.03 22.89
C HIS A 28 -11.07 5.03 22.66
N ARG A 29 -9.95 4.85 23.34
CA ARG A 29 -8.76 5.70 23.12
C ARG A 29 -8.24 5.57 21.70
N ARG A 30 -8.18 4.34 21.15
CA ARG A 30 -7.75 4.09 19.75
C ARG A 30 -8.70 4.76 18.76
N ALA A 31 -10.00 4.59 18.91
CA ALA A 31 -11.01 5.19 18.04
C ALA A 31 -10.96 6.73 18.07
N LYS A 32 -10.85 7.33 19.26
CA LYS A 32 -10.71 8.78 19.39
C LYS A 32 -9.43 9.30 18.77
N ARG A 33 -8.30 8.64 19.02
CA ARG A 33 -7.02 8.98 18.41
C ARG A 33 -7.09 8.93 16.89
N CYS A 34 -7.68 7.87 16.31
CA CYS A 34 -7.88 7.77 14.88
C CYS A 34 -8.68 8.96 14.34
N LYS A 35 -9.82 9.31 14.94
CA LYS A 35 -10.63 10.46 14.54
C LYS A 35 -9.83 11.78 14.56
N VAL A 36 -9.06 12.00 15.62
CA VAL A 36 -8.25 13.21 15.75
C VAL A 36 -7.18 13.26 14.67
N LEU A 37 -6.48 12.15 14.42
CA LEU A 37 -5.44 12.07 13.40
C LEU A 37 -5.99 12.20 11.98
N THR A 38 -7.23 11.78 11.71
CA THR A 38 -7.88 11.98 10.40
C THR A 38 -8.11 13.45 10.06
N VAL A 39 -8.13 14.34 11.04
CA VAL A 39 -8.26 15.79 10.81
C VAL A 39 -6.91 16.49 10.82
N ALA A 40 -6.10 16.23 11.86
CA ALA A 40 -4.84 16.96 12.07
C ALA A 40 -3.79 16.61 11.02
N ILE A 41 -3.62 15.32 10.69
CA ILE A 41 -2.63 14.90 9.69
C ILE A 41 -2.99 15.41 8.29
N PRO A 42 -4.20 15.17 7.72
CA PRO A 42 -4.54 15.71 6.41
C PRO A 42 -4.42 17.22 6.33
N ARG A 43 -4.81 17.97 7.39
CA ARG A 43 -4.61 19.41 7.44
C ARG A 43 -3.13 19.81 7.33
N TYR A 44 -2.25 19.06 7.99
CA TYR A 44 -0.81 19.27 7.88
C TYR A 44 -0.31 18.97 6.46
N LEU A 45 -0.79 17.87 5.85
CA LEU A 45 -0.33 17.37 4.55
C LEU A 45 -0.72 18.28 3.38
N LYS A 46 -1.71 19.17 3.53
CA LYS A 46 -2.08 20.15 2.50
C LYS A 46 -0.90 21.03 2.04
N ARG A 47 0.15 21.16 2.85
CA ARG A 47 1.36 21.92 2.49
C ARG A 47 2.14 21.32 1.33
N TYR A 48 1.92 20.05 1.01
CA TYR A 48 2.58 19.33 -0.08
C TYR A 48 1.75 19.33 -1.38
N LEU A 49 0.52 19.85 -1.36
CA LEU A 49 -0.31 20.03 -2.56
C LEU A 49 0.37 20.90 -3.65
N PRO A 50 1.13 21.97 -3.34
CA PRO A 50 1.80 22.75 -4.38
C PRO A 50 2.74 21.94 -5.27
N ALA A 51 3.29 20.81 -4.80
CA ALA A 51 4.10 19.93 -5.63
C ALA A 51 3.32 19.35 -6.84
N VAL A 52 1.99 19.26 -6.72
CA VAL A 52 1.12 18.75 -7.79
C VAL A 52 0.96 19.76 -8.94
N ASN A 53 1.20 21.05 -8.71
CA ASN A 53 1.03 22.09 -9.74
C ASN A 53 1.98 21.90 -10.93
N SER A 54 3.15 21.29 -10.72
CA SER A 54 4.12 20.99 -11.76
C SER A 54 3.79 19.71 -12.55
N VAL A 55 2.86 18.89 -12.06
CA VAL A 55 2.48 17.63 -12.71
C VAL A 55 1.57 17.92 -13.90
N LYS A 56 2.01 17.51 -15.08
CA LYS A 56 1.25 17.64 -16.31
C LYS A 56 0.34 16.43 -16.49
N GLU A 57 -0.83 16.67 -17.08
CA GLU A 57 -1.66 15.60 -17.61
C GLU A 57 -1.01 15.15 -18.93
N THR A 58 -0.57 13.90 -18.97
CA THR A 58 0.05 13.29 -20.15
C THR A 58 -0.88 12.22 -20.70
N GLU A 59 -0.68 11.86 -21.96
CA GLU A 59 -1.38 10.72 -22.53
C GLU A 59 -0.90 9.43 -21.86
N VAL A 60 -1.86 8.58 -21.53
CA VAL A 60 -1.60 7.29 -20.91
C VAL A 60 -1.19 6.28 -21.97
N ILE A 61 -0.11 5.56 -21.75
CA ILE A 61 0.34 4.50 -22.65
C ILE A 61 -0.55 3.27 -22.44
N LYS A 62 -1.41 2.96 -23.42
CA LYS A 62 -2.43 1.90 -23.31
C LYS A 62 -1.95 0.51 -23.77
N ASP A 63 -0.99 0.43 -24.64
CA ASP A 63 -0.57 -0.82 -25.30
C ASP A 63 0.79 -1.32 -24.83
N ASP A 64 1.09 -1.24 -23.54
CA ASP A 64 2.28 -1.88 -23.00
C ASP A 64 2.03 -3.37 -22.78
N LYS A 65 2.40 -4.18 -23.76
CA LYS A 65 2.31 -5.65 -23.71
C LYS A 65 3.26 -6.28 -22.67
N ASN A 66 4.19 -5.49 -22.13
CA ASN A 66 5.23 -5.94 -21.19
C ASN A 66 4.95 -5.47 -19.76
N GLU A 67 3.71 -5.14 -19.42
CA GLU A 67 3.36 -4.74 -18.06
C GLU A 67 3.69 -5.85 -17.05
N LYS A 68 4.42 -5.47 -16.01
CA LYS A 68 4.94 -6.39 -14.99
C LYS A 68 4.22 -6.20 -13.66
N ILE A 69 4.27 -7.24 -12.84
CA ILE A 69 3.93 -7.13 -11.41
C ILE A 69 5.24 -6.91 -10.65
N PHE A 70 5.37 -5.78 -10.00
CA PHE A 70 6.50 -5.47 -9.13
C PHE A 70 6.17 -5.82 -7.68
N THR A 71 7.15 -6.35 -6.98
CA THR A 71 7.12 -6.55 -5.53
C THR A 71 8.50 -6.31 -4.94
N LEU A 72 8.57 -6.02 -3.64
CA LEU A 72 9.83 -5.74 -2.96
C LEU A 72 9.98 -6.59 -1.70
N TRP A 73 11.07 -7.33 -1.61
CA TRP A 73 11.52 -8.01 -0.41
C TRP A 73 13.01 -7.69 -0.19
N LEU A 74 13.29 -6.74 0.71
CA LEU A 74 14.61 -6.11 0.85
C LEU A 74 15.76 -7.09 1.10
N GLN A 75 15.48 -8.27 1.69
CA GLN A 75 16.47 -9.30 1.96
C GLN A 75 16.73 -10.26 0.79
N GLY A 76 16.04 -10.05 -0.33
CA GLY A 76 16.08 -10.95 -1.50
C GLY A 76 15.12 -12.14 -1.38
N GLU A 77 14.66 -12.64 -2.52
CA GLU A 77 13.67 -13.73 -2.60
C GLU A 77 14.14 -14.99 -1.87
N ASP A 78 15.41 -15.35 -1.99
CA ASP A 78 15.96 -16.55 -1.36
C ASP A 78 15.88 -16.53 0.17
N ASN A 79 15.96 -15.33 0.76
CA ASN A 79 15.87 -15.12 2.21
C ASN A 79 14.45 -14.82 2.70
N ALA A 80 13.44 -14.90 1.82
CA ALA A 80 12.05 -14.66 2.20
C ALA A 80 11.49 -15.81 3.06
N PRO A 81 10.63 -15.51 4.05
CA PRO A 81 9.91 -16.50 4.82
C PRO A 81 9.06 -17.44 3.92
N PRO A 82 8.77 -18.67 4.37
CA PRO A 82 8.00 -19.64 3.57
C PRO A 82 6.69 -19.09 2.99
N LEU A 83 5.91 -18.35 3.79
CA LEU A 83 4.68 -17.69 3.32
C LEU A 83 4.94 -16.69 2.19
N VAL A 84 6.00 -15.87 2.29
CA VAL A 84 6.33 -14.88 1.27
C VAL A 84 6.77 -15.58 -0.03
N LYS A 85 7.55 -16.64 0.05
CA LYS A 85 7.89 -17.49 -1.11
C LYS A 85 6.65 -18.12 -1.75
N ALA A 86 5.71 -18.57 -0.93
CA ALA A 86 4.42 -19.11 -1.42
C ALA A 86 3.59 -18.02 -2.13
N CYS A 87 3.61 -16.77 -1.63
CA CYS A 87 2.97 -15.65 -2.32
C CYS A 87 3.60 -15.41 -3.71
N PHE A 88 4.93 -15.40 -3.82
CA PHE A 88 5.59 -15.25 -5.12
C PHE A 88 5.26 -16.40 -6.08
N LYS A 89 5.28 -17.64 -5.57
CA LYS A 89 4.87 -18.82 -6.35
C LYS A 89 3.43 -18.70 -6.84
N SER A 90 2.51 -18.27 -5.98
CA SER A 90 1.10 -18.09 -6.33
C SER A 90 0.87 -17.04 -7.41
N ILE A 91 1.63 -15.93 -7.37
CA ILE A 91 1.57 -14.89 -8.39
C ILE A 91 2.07 -15.44 -9.74
N ARG A 92 3.24 -16.09 -9.76
CA ARG A 92 3.79 -16.72 -10.98
C ARG A 92 2.88 -17.78 -11.57
N LYS A 93 2.14 -18.50 -10.73
CA LYS A 93 1.19 -19.54 -11.15
C LYS A 93 -0.09 -18.98 -11.74
N ASN A 94 -0.65 -17.93 -11.14
CA ASN A 94 -2.01 -17.50 -11.42
C ASN A 94 -2.10 -16.23 -12.29
N CYS A 95 -1.07 -15.36 -12.27
CA CYS A 95 -1.07 -14.13 -13.07
C CYS A 95 -0.37 -14.34 -14.42
N LYS A 96 -0.87 -13.66 -15.45
CA LYS A 96 -0.28 -13.69 -16.81
C LYS A 96 0.98 -12.81 -16.91
N GLN A 97 1.05 -11.77 -16.07
CA GLN A 97 2.14 -10.81 -16.06
C GLN A 97 3.39 -11.38 -15.37
N GLU A 98 4.55 -11.03 -15.88
CA GLU A 98 5.84 -11.38 -15.25
C GLU A 98 5.94 -10.76 -13.84
N LEU A 99 6.28 -11.59 -12.85
CA LEU A 99 6.60 -11.11 -11.51
C LEU A 99 8.08 -10.73 -11.41
N VAL A 100 8.34 -9.47 -11.07
CA VAL A 100 9.67 -8.94 -10.75
C VAL A 100 9.78 -8.77 -9.24
N VAL A 101 10.59 -9.63 -8.61
CA VAL A 101 10.89 -9.55 -7.17
C VAL A 101 12.16 -8.75 -6.99
N LEU A 102 12.06 -7.56 -6.41
CA LEU A 102 13.18 -6.65 -6.16
C LEU A 102 13.67 -6.77 -4.71
N ASP A 103 14.94 -6.43 -4.51
CA ASP A 103 15.58 -6.38 -3.20
C ASP A 103 16.27 -5.03 -2.95
N GLU A 104 17.01 -4.89 -1.83
CA GLU A 104 17.73 -3.66 -1.45
C GLU A 104 18.77 -3.24 -2.49
N LYS A 105 19.27 -4.17 -3.33
CA LYS A 105 20.28 -3.90 -4.36
C LYS A 105 19.63 -3.62 -5.71
N THR A 106 18.79 -4.55 -6.17
CA THR A 106 18.20 -4.53 -7.51
C THR A 106 17.15 -3.43 -7.70
N ILE A 107 16.56 -2.90 -6.62
CA ILE A 107 15.61 -1.78 -6.72
C ILE A 107 16.22 -0.56 -7.43
N TRP A 108 17.50 -0.31 -7.26
CA TRP A 108 18.18 0.85 -7.82
C TRP A 108 18.46 0.76 -9.32
N ASP A 109 18.29 -0.42 -9.92
CA ASP A 109 18.33 -0.61 -11.37
C ASP A 109 17.02 -0.16 -12.04
N TYR A 110 15.95 -0.02 -11.26
CA TYR A 110 14.61 0.30 -11.72
C TYR A 110 14.14 1.71 -11.38
N ILE A 111 14.64 2.32 -10.29
CA ILE A 111 14.19 3.63 -9.82
C ILE A 111 15.35 4.56 -9.51
N SER A 112 15.09 5.86 -9.64
CA SER A 112 15.99 6.92 -9.20
C SER A 112 15.23 7.83 -8.23
N LEU A 113 15.79 8.03 -7.03
CA LEU A 113 15.19 8.86 -5.99
C LEU A 113 16.02 10.13 -5.75
N PRO A 114 15.42 11.23 -5.32
CA PRO A 114 16.13 12.44 -4.89
C PRO A 114 17.22 12.10 -3.86
N PRO A 115 18.42 12.72 -3.97
CA PRO A 115 19.55 12.45 -3.07
C PRO A 115 19.20 12.59 -1.59
N GLU A 116 18.31 13.52 -1.24
CA GLU A 116 17.84 13.75 0.12
C GLU A 116 17.09 12.54 0.68
N ILE A 117 16.26 11.89 -0.14
CA ILE A 117 15.51 10.69 0.24
C ILE A 117 16.47 9.52 0.42
N VAL A 118 17.41 9.34 -0.51
CA VAL A 118 18.45 8.30 -0.43
C VAL A 118 19.29 8.47 0.84
N ALA A 119 19.73 9.70 1.15
CA ALA A 119 20.47 10.00 2.36
C ALA A 119 19.67 9.70 3.64
N LYS A 120 18.38 10.05 3.66
CA LYS A 120 17.47 9.76 4.79
C LYS A 120 17.24 8.26 4.96
N ARG A 121 17.12 7.49 3.86
CA ARG A 121 17.01 6.04 3.90
C ARG A 121 18.28 5.42 4.51
N LYS A 122 19.46 5.82 4.03
CA LYS A 122 20.75 5.37 4.57
C LYS A 122 20.95 5.72 6.05
N ALA A 123 20.45 6.88 6.47
CA ALA A 123 20.48 7.33 7.88
C ALA A 123 19.38 6.67 8.76
N GLY A 124 18.59 5.71 8.25
CA GLY A 124 17.56 5.01 9.02
C GLY A 124 16.33 5.87 9.37
N LYS A 125 16.20 7.08 8.80
CA LYS A 125 15.05 7.98 9.03
C LYS A 125 13.79 7.49 8.30
N ILE A 126 13.96 6.83 7.15
CA ILE A 126 12.89 6.19 6.39
C ILE A 126 12.92 4.70 6.67
N LYS A 127 11.92 4.21 7.42
CA LYS A 127 11.80 2.80 7.79
C LYS A 127 11.43 1.94 6.57
N HIS A 128 11.68 0.62 6.65
CA HIS A 128 11.46 -0.33 5.55
C HIS A 128 10.07 -0.25 4.92
N ALA A 129 9.00 -0.18 5.71
CA ALA A 129 7.64 -0.08 5.20
C ALA A 129 7.42 1.20 4.36
N HIS A 130 7.85 2.36 4.88
CA HIS A 130 7.74 3.63 4.16
C HIS A 130 8.66 3.73 2.94
N PHE A 131 9.83 3.06 2.98
CA PHE A 131 10.67 2.95 1.80
C PHE A 131 9.99 2.11 0.71
N ALA A 132 9.38 0.98 1.07
CA ALA A 132 8.57 0.19 0.13
C ALA A 132 7.39 1.01 -0.43
N ASP A 133 6.78 1.89 0.39
CA ASP A 133 5.73 2.80 -0.07
C ASP A 133 6.23 3.81 -1.13
N ILE A 134 7.45 4.33 -0.99
CA ILE A 134 8.08 5.19 -2.01
C ILE A 134 8.36 4.37 -3.27
N CYS A 135 9.01 3.20 -3.11
CA CYS A 135 9.42 2.35 -4.23
C CYS A 135 8.23 1.93 -5.10
N ARG A 136 7.08 1.54 -4.52
CA ARG A 136 5.91 1.09 -5.32
C ARG A 136 5.38 2.18 -6.24
N VAL A 137 5.35 3.41 -5.76
CA VAL A 137 4.86 4.54 -6.54
C VAL A 137 5.88 4.95 -7.60
N GLU A 138 7.17 4.92 -7.27
CA GLU A 138 8.24 5.24 -8.21
C GLU A 138 8.34 4.20 -9.34
N LEU A 139 8.31 2.90 -9.00
CA LEU A 139 8.29 1.81 -9.98
C LEU A 139 7.15 1.96 -10.99
N LEU A 140 5.94 2.20 -10.50
CA LEU A 140 4.77 2.35 -11.35
C LEU A 140 4.78 3.65 -12.16
N TYR A 141 5.42 4.71 -11.65
CA TYR A 141 5.62 5.95 -12.39
C TYR A 141 6.57 5.76 -13.58
N GLU A 142 7.70 5.09 -13.35
CA GLU A 142 8.73 4.87 -14.38
C GLU A 142 8.33 3.80 -15.40
N HIS A 143 7.67 2.73 -14.95
CA HIS A 143 7.46 1.54 -15.78
C HIS A 143 5.99 1.24 -16.08
N GLY A 144 5.04 1.80 -15.32
CA GLY A 144 3.66 1.31 -15.35
C GLY A 144 3.51 -0.10 -14.79
N GLY A 145 2.35 -0.73 -14.99
CA GLY A 145 2.10 -2.10 -14.58
C GLY A 145 1.37 -2.21 -13.24
N PHE A 146 1.81 -3.16 -12.41
CA PHE A 146 1.14 -3.52 -11.18
C PHE A 146 2.12 -3.59 -10.02
N TRP A 147 1.70 -3.15 -8.86
CA TRP A 147 2.33 -3.46 -7.60
C TRP A 147 1.48 -4.46 -6.84
N LEU A 148 2.08 -5.51 -6.31
CA LEU A 148 1.47 -6.37 -5.31
C LEU A 148 2.47 -6.61 -4.18
N ASP A 149 2.06 -6.32 -2.95
CA ASP A 149 2.91 -6.55 -1.78
C ASP A 149 3.40 -8.00 -1.73
N SER A 150 4.61 -8.22 -1.26
CA SER A 150 5.23 -9.54 -1.08
C SER A 150 4.44 -10.53 -0.21
N THR A 151 3.39 -10.06 0.45
CA THR A 151 2.44 -10.85 1.24
C THR A 151 1.06 -10.94 0.58
N GLY A 152 0.95 -10.63 -0.70
CA GLY A 152 -0.25 -10.86 -1.52
C GLY A 152 -0.22 -12.27 -2.12
N PHE A 153 -1.12 -13.14 -1.70
CA PHE A 153 -1.28 -14.49 -2.25
C PHE A 153 -2.31 -14.46 -3.38
N ALA A 154 -1.88 -14.66 -4.61
CA ALA A 154 -2.77 -14.67 -5.76
C ALA A 154 -3.57 -15.99 -5.83
N THR A 155 -4.89 -15.88 -5.97
CA THR A 155 -5.82 -17.01 -6.05
C THR A 155 -6.35 -17.21 -7.47
N SER A 156 -6.24 -16.18 -8.31
CA SER A 156 -6.61 -16.20 -9.73
C SER A 156 -5.83 -15.14 -10.51
N ALA A 157 -6.04 -15.05 -11.81
CA ALA A 157 -5.48 -13.99 -12.65
C ALA A 157 -6.04 -12.60 -12.25
N ILE A 158 -5.26 -11.54 -12.50
CA ILE A 158 -5.77 -10.18 -12.36
C ILE A 158 -6.96 -10.01 -13.32
N PRO A 159 -8.14 -9.58 -12.83
CA PRO A 159 -9.32 -9.39 -13.68
C PRO A 159 -9.06 -8.40 -14.83
N ASP A 160 -9.57 -8.70 -16.01
CA ASP A 160 -9.37 -7.86 -17.21
C ASP A 160 -9.88 -6.42 -17.01
N TRP A 161 -10.92 -6.22 -16.21
CA TRP A 161 -11.41 -4.88 -15.91
C TRP A 161 -10.37 -4.05 -15.11
N ILE A 162 -9.56 -4.68 -14.21
CA ILE A 162 -8.44 -4.01 -13.51
C ILE A 162 -7.29 -3.75 -14.49
N VAL A 163 -6.96 -4.74 -15.34
CA VAL A 163 -5.90 -4.60 -16.34
C VAL A 163 -6.15 -3.41 -17.27
N ASN A 164 -7.41 -3.16 -17.59
CA ASN A 164 -7.83 -2.08 -18.50
C ASN A 164 -7.87 -0.69 -17.85
N GLU A 165 -7.80 -0.58 -16.52
CA GLU A 165 -7.78 0.71 -15.84
C GLU A 165 -6.45 1.46 -16.04
N ASP A 166 -6.54 2.78 -16.14
CA ASP A 166 -5.35 3.65 -16.17
C ASP A 166 -4.72 3.76 -14.77
N PHE A 167 -5.57 3.76 -13.73
CA PHE A 167 -5.17 3.72 -12.33
C PHE A 167 -6.25 3.03 -11.51
N PHE A 168 -5.83 2.15 -10.58
CA PHE A 168 -6.75 1.48 -9.67
C PHE A 168 -6.08 1.15 -8.34
N VAL A 169 -6.81 1.38 -7.25
CA VAL A 169 -6.53 0.90 -5.90
C VAL A 169 -7.84 0.46 -5.24
N TYR A 170 -7.77 -0.53 -4.37
CA TYR A 170 -8.92 -0.85 -3.52
C TYR A 170 -9.12 0.24 -2.47
N LEU A 171 -10.36 0.55 -2.15
CA LEU A 171 -10.72 1.51 -1.11
C LEU A 171 -10.76 0.83 0.26
N ALA A 172 -10.54 1.59 1.32
CA ALA A 172 -10.62 1.08 2.69
C ALA A 172 -12.02 0.57 2.98
N GLY A 173 -12.09 -0.72 3.35
CA GLY A 173 -13.35 -1.39 3.66
C GLY A 173 -13.94 -0.99 5.00
N GLN A 174 -15.17 -1.45 5.22
CA GLN A 174 -15.90 -1.22 6.47
C GLN A 174 -15.31 -2.03 7.64
N ASN A 175 -14.81 -3.24 7.36
CA ASN A 175 -14.41 -4.23 8.36
C ASN A 175 -12.89 -4.36 8.50
N VAL A 176 -12.12 -3.95 7.51
CA VAL A 176 -10.67 -4.10 7.46
C VAL A 176 -9.98 -2.74 7.35
N GLY A 177 -8.87 -2.63 8.02
CA GLY A 177 -8.06 -1.42 8.01
C GLY A 177 -8.36 -0.46 9.14
N SER A 178 -7.79 0.71 9.05
CA SER A 178 -8.03 1.79 9.99
C SER A 178 -9.07 2.76 9.43
N PRO A 179 -9.92 3.36 10.26
CA PRO A 179 -10.92 4.33 9.81
C PRO A 179 -10.36 5.49 8.98
N TYR A 180 -9.05 5.71 9.01
CA TYR A 180 -8.37 6.76 8.27
C TYR A 180 -7.46 6.26 7.15
N SER A 181 -7.39 4.97 6.89
CA SER A 181 -6.50 4.45 5.81
C SER A 181 -6.96 4.88 4.41
N TYR A 182 -8.23 5.12 4.21
CA TYR A 182 -8.87 5.64 3.00
C TYR A 182 -8.77 4.71 1.78
N MET A 183 -7.60 4.19 1.47
CA MET A 183 -7.34 3.26 0.39
C MET A 183 -6.27 2.25 0.80
N GLN A 184 -6.19 1.15 0.06
CA GLN A 184 -5.18 0.13 0.25
C GLN A 184 -4.06 0.32 -0.77
N ASN A 185 -2.82 0.29 -0.29
CA ASN A 185 -1.64 0.41 -1.15
C ASN A 185 -0.88 -0.91 -1.34
N CYS A 186 -1.42 -2.03 -0.88
CA CYS A 186 -0.81 -3.34 -1.08
C CYS A 186 -1.01 -3.91 -2.50
N PHE A 187 -1.99 -3.38 -3.23
CA PHE A 187 -2.15 -3.58 -4.66
C PHE A 187 -2.44 -2.24 -5.33
N ILE A 188 -1.70 -1.95 -6.39
CA ILE A 188 -1.88 -0.75 -7.21
C ILE A 188 -1.75 -1.15 -8.67
N ARG A 189 -2.71 -0.75 -9.49
CA ARG A 189 -2.61 -0.70 -10.93
C ARG A 189 -2.28 0.72 -11.36
N ALA A 190 -1.28 0.93 -12.19
CA ALA A 190 -1.09 2.21 -12.85
C ALA A 190 -0.44 2.04 -14.23
N ARG A 191 -1.00 2.69 -15.24
CA ARG A 191 -0.35 2.82 -16.54
C ARG A 191 0.69 3.94 -16.48
N LYS A 192 1.72 3.83 -17.28
CA LYS A 192 2.68 4.93 -17.47
C LYS A 192 1.95 6.17 -17.99
N GLY A 193 2.13 7.30 -17.32
CA GLY A 193 1.42 8.54 -17.62
C GLY A 193 0.14 8.77 -16.81
N ALA A 194 -0.26 7.83 -15.94
CA ALA A 194 -1.46 7.99 -15.10
C ALA A 194 -1.32 9.20 -14.16
N PHE A 195 -2.17 10.22 -14.33
CA PHE A 195 -2.10 11.47 -13.59
C PHE A 195 -2.18 11.28 -12.07
N LEU A 196 -3.11 10.44 -11.59
CA LEU A 196 -3.27 10.20 -10.14
C LEU A 196 -2.00 9.67 -9.51
N LEU A 197 -1.30 8.74 -10.19
CA LEU A 197 -0.03 8.22 -9.70
C LEU A 197 1.05 9.29 -9.68
N ALA A 198 1.19 10.07 -10.76
CA ALA A 198 2.18 11.14 -10.88
C ALA A 198 1.97 12.23 -9.82
N ALA A 199 0.72 12.63 -9.58
CA ALA A 199 0.35 13.61 -8.57
C ALA A 199 0.61 13.11 -7.14
N TRP A 200 0.25 11.85 -6.86
CA TRP A 200 0.54 11.22 -5.58
C TRP A 200 2.04 11.09 -5.32
N ARG A 201 2.80 10.65 -6.34
CA ARG A 201 4.27 10.60 -6.33
C ARG A 201 4.87 11.97 -5.97
N ALA A 202 4.43 13.04 -6.62
CA ALA A 202 4.94 14.37 -6.34
C ALA A 202 4.78 14.77 -4.87
N MET A 203 3.61 14.50 -4.28
CA MET A 203 3.38 14.76 -2.85
C MET A 203 4.23 13.86 -1.93
N ILE A 204 4.41 12.58 -2.28
CA ILE A 204 5.24 11.63 -1.49
C ILE A 204 6.70 12.09 -1.48
N LEU A 205 7.25 12.44 -2.64
CA LEU A 205 8.64 12.88 -2.73
C LEU A 205 8.85 14.20 -1.99
N ASP A 206 7.95 15.17 -2.18
CA ASP A 206 8.05 16.46 -1.48
C ASP A 206 7.92 16.30 0.04
N PHE A 207 7.03 15.41 0.51
CA PHE A 207 6.94 15.04 1.92
C PHE A 207 8.29 14.51 2.44
N TRP A 208 8.88 13.51 1.78
CA TRP A 208 10.10 12.89 2.25
C TRP A 208 11.36 13.74 2.04
N ILE A 209 11.35 14.70 1.11
CA ILE A 209 12.40 15.72 1.00
C ILE A 209 12.40 16.61 2.25
N HIS A 210 11.23 16.98 2.76
CA HIS A 210 11.10 17.95 3.86
C HIS A 210 10.97 17.29 5.24
N GLU A 211 10.41 16.06 5.35
CA GLU A 211 10.18 15.38 6.62
C GLU A 211 11.25 14.31 6.91
N ASN A 212 11.56 14.12 8.20
CA ASN A 212 12.50 13.11 8.65
C ASN A 212 11.81 11.87 9.24
N HIS A 213 10.50 11.94 9.50
CA HIS A 213 9.73 10.87 10.13
C HIS A 213 8.31 10.87 9.55
N SER A 214 7.71 9.68 9.46
CA SER A 214 6.27 9.57 9.26
C SER A 214 5.53 9.95 10.55
N PHE A 215 4.35 10.53 10.42
CA PHE A 215 3.49 10.84 11.58
C PHE A 215 2.60 9.66 11.95
N ASP A 216 2.35 8.77 10.98
CA ASP A 216 1.57 7.56 11.14
C ASP A 216 2.01 6.47 10.16
N TYR A 217 1.61 5.22 10.40
CA TYR A 217 1.86 4.10 9.51
C TYR A 217 1.18 4.29 8.14
N PHE A 218 -0.02 4.89 8.10
CA PHE A 218 -0.80 5.12 6.88
C PHE A 218 -0.49 6.45 6.19
N MET A 219 0.70 7.00 6.38
CA MET A 219 1.07 8.31 5.86
C MET A 219 0.89 8.44 4.35
N HIS A 220 1.26 7.42 3.57
CA HIS A 220 1.13 7.44 2.12
C HIS A 220 -0.34 7.44 1.68
N GLN A 221 -1.18 6.67 2.34
CA GLN A 221 -2.62 6.67 2.11
C GLN A 221 -3.26 8.02 2.47
N LEU A 222 -2.79 8.66 3.54
CA LEU A 222 -3.26 9.99 3.94
C LEU A 222 -2.81 11.10 2.97
N LEU A 223 -1.63 10.97 2.36
CA LEU A 223 -1.19 11.83 1.26
C LEU A 223 -2.12 11.67 0.04
N PHE A 224 -2.45 10.44 -0.33
CA PHE A 224 -3.40 10.17 -1.41
C PHE A 224 -4.79 10.75 -1.11
N LYS A 225 -5.32 10.51 0.09
CA LYS A 225 -6.58 11.11 0.55
C LYS A 225 -6.55 12.64 0.44
N THR A 226 -5.47 13.26 0.95
CA THR A 226 -5.32 14.72 0.91
C THR A 226 -5.30 15.23 -0.52
N LEU A 227 -4.64 14.51 -1.44
CA LEU A 227 -4.61 14.82 -2.86
C LEU A 227 -6.02 14.83 -3.46
N VAL A 228 -6.73 13.70 -3.39
CA VAL A 228 -8.03 13.55 -4.07
C VAL A 228 -9.15 14.41 -3.47
N GLU A 229 -9.00 14.83 -2.21
CA GLU A 229 -9.97 15.72 -1.57
C GLU A 229 -9.72 17.22 -1.86
N ASN A 230 -8.52 17.61 -2.31
CA ASN A 230 -8.13 19.03 -2.38
C ASN A 230 -7.55 19.47 -3.74
N ASP A 231 -7.24 18.57 -4.67
CA ASP A 231 -6.86 18.91 -6.05
C ASP A 231 -8.00 18.51 -6.99
N GLU A 232 -8.54 19.47 -7.74
CA GLU A 232 -9.74 19.23 -8.58
C GLU A 232 -9.44 18.28 -9.75
N ARG A 233 -8.22 18.23 -10.27
CA ARG A 233 -7.82 17.27 -11.31
C ARG A 233 -7.78 15.87 -10.72
N ALA A 234 -7.12 15.71 -9.58
CA ALA A 234 -7.04 14.42 -8.89
C ALA A 234 -8.43 13.89 -8.53
N LYS A 235 -9.31 14.75 -8.03
CA LYS A 235 -10.71 14.42 -7.73
C LYS A 235 -11.46 13.93 -8.97
N LYS A 236 -11.28 14.60 -10.11
CA LYS A 236 -11.89 14.20 -11.40
C LYS A 236 -11.40 12.83 -11.87
N TYR A 237 -10.10 12.55 -11.78
CA TYR A 237 -9.54 11.24 -12.16
C TYR A 237 -9.95 10.16 -11.17
N PHE A 238 -9.93 10.44 -9.88
CA PHE A 238 -10.38 9.50 -8.85
C PHE A 238 -11.85 9.12 -9.00
N ALA A 239 -12.72 10.06 -9.35
CA ALA A 239 -14.14 9.78 -9.58
C ALA A 239 -14.41 8.87 -10.80
N LYS A 240 -13.45 8.74 -11.73
CA LYS A 240 -13.55 7.83 -12.88
C LYS A 240 -13.06 6.42 -12.56
N MET A 241 -12.20 6.26 -11.53
CA MET A 241 -11.69 4.97 -11.10
C MET A 241 -12.83 4.12 -10.50
N PRO A 242 -12.90 2.81 -10.77
CA PRO A 242 -13.83 1.92 -10.07
C PRO A 242 -13.63 1.95 -8.55
N HIS A 243 -14.70 2.16 -7.80
CA HIS A 243 -14.67 2.20 -6.33
C HIS A 243 -15.01 0.81 -5.77
N VAL A 244 -13.98 0.02 -5.47
CA VAL A 244 -14.11 -1.36 -5.00
C VAL A 244 -13.54 -1.47 -3.59
N ASP A 245 -14.32 -2.10 -2.70
CA ASP A 245 -13.93 -2.34 -1.32
C ASP A 245 -12.81 -3.38 -1.20
N GLN A 246 -11.87 -3.15 -0.29
CA GLN A 246 -10.76 -4.07 -0.02
C GLN A 246 -11.17 -5.31 0.80
N ASP A 247 -12.31 -5.32 1.50
CA ASP A 247 -12.65 -6.39 2.44
C ASP A 247 -12.52 -7.81 1.84
N PRO A 248 -12.94 -8.07 0.58
CA PRO A 248 -12.71 -9.38 -0.04
C PRO A 248 -11.24 -9.80 -0.14
N THR A 249 -10.31 -8.86 -0.25
CA THR A 249 -8.87 -9.17 -0.33
C THR A 249 -8.26 -9.57 1.02
N HIS A 250 -8.99 -9.41 2.12
CA HIS A 250 -8.55 -9.71 3.49
C HIS A 250 -9.37 -10.83 4.16
N ALA A 251 -10.32 -11.41 3.45
CA ALA A 251 -11.30 -12.32 4.02
C ALA A 251 -10.72 -13.67 4.48
N LEU A 252 -9.71 -14.19 3.79
CA LEU A 252 -9.22 -15.55 4.02
C LEU A 252 -8.26 -15.65 5.21
N TRP A 253 -7.14 -14.92 5.16
CA TRP A 253 -6.00 -15.16 6.06
C TRP A 253 -6.33 -15.00 7.55
N TRP A 254 -7.02 -13.93 7.88
CA TRP A 254 -7.36 -13.61 9.28
C TRP A 254 -8.46 -14.49 9.86
N ALA A 255 -9.42 -14.88 9.03
CA ALA A 255 -10.56 -15.65 9.48
C ALA A 255 -10.31 -17.17 9.47
N TYR A 256 -9.45 -17.65 8.58
CA TYR A 256 -9.32 -19.09 8.31
C TYR A 256 -7.90 -19.63 8.43
N GLY A 257 -6.85 -18.84 8.41
CA GLY A 257 -5.45 -19.31 8.33
C GLY A 257 -5.08 -20.44 9.29
N ALA A 258 -5.59 -20.41 10.53
CA ALA A 258 -5.36 -21.46 11.53
C ALA A 258 -6.42 -22.58 11.54
N LYS A 259 -7.47 -22.50 10.73
CA LYS A 259 -8.55 -23.50 10.69
C LYS A 259 -8.19 -24.67 9.79
N PRO A 260 -8.80 -25.85 10.01
CA PRO A 260 -8.71 -26.97 9.07
C PRO A 260 -9.10 -26.53 7.66
N PHE A 261 -8.32 -26.96 6.66
CA PHE A 261 -8.57 -26.61 5.28
C PHE A 261 -9.87 -27.21 4.76
N ASP A 262 -10.66 -26.39 4.09
CA ASP A 262 -11.87 -26.76 3.37
C ASP A 262 -11.83 -26.09 1.99
N LYS A 263 -11.79 -26.88 0.93
CA LYS A 263 -11.69 -26.39 -0.45
C LYS A 263 -12.89 -25.54 -0.85
N LYS A 264 -14.10 -25.92 -0.41
CA LYS A 264 -15.31 -25.16 -0.74
C LYS A 264 -15.27 -23.76 -0.08
N VAL A 265 -14.90 -23.72 1.21
CA VAL A 265 -14.72 -22.45 1.93
C VAL A 265 -13.64 -21.61 1.27
N PHE A 266 -12.53 -22.22 0.85
CA PHE A 266 -11.46 -21.51 0.13
C PHE A 266 -12.00 -20.85 -1.14
N ASP A 267 -12.70 -21.61 -1.99
CA ASP A 267 -13.25 -21.11 -3.25
C ASP A 267 -14.29 -20.00 -3.03
N ASP A 268 -15.20 -20.20 -2.09
CA ASP A 268 -16.25 -19.24 -1.77
C ASP A 268 -15.64 -17.90 -1.29
N VAL A 269 -14.67 -17.96 -0.36
CA VAL A 269 -14.05 -16.76 0.22
C VAL A 269 -13.15 -16.04 -0.78
N THR A 270 -12.45 -16.76 -1.65
CA THR A 270 -11.54 -16.17 -2.64
C THR A 270 -12.21 -15.71 -3.92
N SER A 271 -13.49 -16.06 -4.14
CA SER A 271 -14.25 -15.64 -5.33
C SER A 271 -14.39 -14.13 -5.47
N GLY A 272 -14.36 -13.39 -4.36
CA GLY A 272 -14.55 -11.94 -4.33
C GLY A 272 -13.30 -11.10 -4.69
N ALA A 273 -12.11 -11.73 -4.78
CA ALA A 273 -10.87 -11.01 -5.09
C ALA A 273 -9.80 -11.97 -5.63
N PHE A 274 -9.00 -11.49 -6.59
CA PHE A 274 -7.97 -12.29 -7.25
C PHE A 274 -6.74 -12.58 -6.36
N PHE A 275 -6.60 -11.91 -5.22
CA PHE A 275 -5.55 -12.16 -4.24
C PHE A 275 -6.07 -12.04 -2.81
N GLN A 276 -5.35 -12.63 -1.87
CA GLN A 276 -5.60 -12.51 -0.44
C GLN A 276 -4.38 -11.88 0.25
N LYS A 277 -4.61 -10.81 1.01
CA LYS A 277 -3.58 -10.20 1.84
C LYS A 277 -3.28 -11.10 3.04
N THR A 278 -2.01 -11.47 3.19
CA THR A 278 -1.52 -12.31 4.28
C THR A 278 -0.54 -11.56 5.18
N THR A 279 -0.04 -12.21 6.23
CA THR A 279 1.08 -11.71 7.02
C THR A 279 1.93 -12.85 7.58
N TYR A 280 3.23 -12.79 7.34
CA TYR A 280 4.21 -13.75 7.86
C TYR A 280 4.43 -13.63 9.39
N ASN A 281 3.89 -12.57 10.01
CA ASN A 281 3.97 -12.35 11.46
C ASN A 281 2.83 -13.02 12.24
N SER A 282 1.84 -13.60 11.58
CA SER A 282 0.77 -14.34 12.27
C SER A 282 1.32 -15.60 12.96
N PRO A 283 0.72 -16.02 14.08
CA PRO A 283 1.11 -17.25 14.77
C PRO A 283 1.09 -18.49 13.86
N TRP A 284 0.07 -18.61 13.02
CA TRP A 284 -0.10 -19.74 12.11
C TRP A 284 0.83 -19.72 10.88
N ALA A 285 1.43 -18.58 10.55
CA ALA A 285 2.50 -18.50 9.56
C ALA A 285 3.86 -18.91 10.15
N LYS A 286 4.06 -18.67 11.45
CA LYS A 286 5.29 -19.04 12.17
C LYS A 286 5.30 -20.49 12.65
N ASN A 287 4.13 -21.01 13.03
CA ASN A 287 3.93 -22.36 13.52
C ASN A 287 2.84 -23.02 12.66
N ILE A 288 3.25 -23.53 11.49
CA ILE A 288 2.34 -24.15 10.53
C ILE A 288 1.85 -25.50 11.09
N VAL A 289 0.54 -25.64 11.22
CA VAL A 289 -0.11 -26.89 11.64
C VAL A 289 -0.58 -27.64 10.37
N PRO A 290 -0.21 -28.89 10.19
CA PRO A 290 -0.63 -29.70 9.03
C PRO A 290 -2.15 -29.73 8.86
N GLY A 291 -2.62 -29.63 7.62
CA GLY A 291 -4.05 -29.69 7.26
C GLY A 291 -4.82 -28.40 7.50
N THR A 292 -4.16 -27.28 7.87
CA THR A 292 -4.79 -25.96 7.98
C THR A 292 -4.74 -25.17 6.66
N PHE A 293 -5.52 -24.09 6.55
CA PHE A 293 -5.41 -23.17 5.41
C PHE A 293 -4.00 -22.62 5.24
N ALA A 294 -3.30 -22.31 6.32
CA ALA A 294 -1.91 -21.83 6.25
C ALA A 294 -0.98 -22.91 5.67
N ASP A 295 -1.13 -24.17 6.09
CA ASP A 295 -0.35 -25.29 5.54
C ASP A 295 -0.62 -25.49 4.05
N GLU A 296 -1.89 -25.49 3.66
CA GLU A 296 -2.28 -25.65 2.25
C GLU A 296 -1.69 -24.54 1.36
N MET A 297 -1.86 -23.30 1.78
CA MET A 297 -1.37 -22.13 1.02
C MET A 297 0.16 -22.07 0.95
N ILE A 298 0.87 -22.45 2.01
CA ILE A 298 2.33 -22.33 2.08
C ILE A 298 3.03 -23.51 1.42
N ASN A 299 2.55 -24.71 1.66
CA ASN A 299 3.30 -25.93 1.32
C ASN A 299 2.74 -26.69 0.09
N LYS A 300 1.47 -26.46 -0.30
CA LYS A 300 0.83 -27.29 -1.32
C LYS A 300 0.33 -26.52 -2.55
N MET A 301 -0.08 -25.26 -2.41
CA MET A 301 -0.52 -24.41 -3.53
C MET A 301 0.65 -23.71 -4.22
#